data_fdce282df0283788e08027c482394890
#
_entry.id   fdce282df0283788e08027c482394890
#
_cell.length_a   1.000
_cell.length_b   1.000
_cell.length_c   1.000
_cell.angle_alpha   90.00
_cell.angle_beta   90.00
_cell.angle_gamma   90.00
#
_symmetry.space_group_name_H-M   'P 1'
#
loop_
_entity.id
_entity.type
_entity.pdbx_description
1 polymer ?
#
loop_
_entity_poly.entity_id
_entity_poly.type
_entity_poly.pdbx_seq_one_letter_code
_entity_poly.pdbx_strand_id
1 'polypeptide(L)'
;RQLVKHKFLRWNEISRRYVSDEPEFYVPDNWREKANDKKQGSGSGFVNELSCDDTDEYADDKAYLADYWEIDTSGYIEDNLYHNTLAIYEELLKNNICPEQARMVLPQSTMTEWYWSGSLDAFSDMCNLRCKPDTQAETRIVADAISKEMKELFQISWEALRDE
;
A
#
# COMPACT_ATOMS: atom_id res chain seq x y z
N ARG A 1 -1.19 -1.52 6.54
CA ARG A 1 -2.05 -1.81 7.71
C ARG A 1 -1.78 -3.17 8.37
N GLN A 2 -1.37 -4.22 7.66
CA GLN A 2 -1.07 -5.52 8.27
C GLN A 2 0.12 -5.46 9.24
N LEU A 3 1.18 -4.74 8.90
CA LEU A 3 2.40 -4.61 9.72
C LEU A 3 2.14 -3.89 11.05
N VAL A 4 1.34 -2.83 11.07
CA VAL A 4 1.02 -2.04 12.28
C VAL A 4 0.26 -2.83 13.35
N LYS A 5 -0.26 -4.01 13.00
CA LYS A 5 -1.04 -4.86 13.92
C LYS A 5 -0.18 -5.69 14.89
N HIS A 6 1.13 -5.71 14.70
CA HIS A 6 2.06 -6.46 15.55
C HIS A 6 2.31 -5.73 16.87
N LYS A 7 1.69 -6.19 17.96
CA LYS A 7 1.60 -5.50 19.24
C LYS A 7 2.92 -5.27 19.97
N PHE A 8 3.89 -6.15 19.77
CA PHE A 8 5.18 -6.09 20.46
C PHE A 8 6.23 -5.26 19.71
N LEU A 9 5.88 -4.74 18.53
CA LEU A 9 6.69 -3.85 17.74
C LEU A 9 6.22 -2.41 17.91
N ARG A 10 7.16 -1.51 18.20
CA ARG A 10 6.89 -0.08 18.37
C ARG A 10 7.03 0.63 17.03
N TRP A 11 5.96 1.31 16.66
CA TRP A 11 5.82 2.04 15.41
C TRP A 11 5.97 3.54 15.65
N ASN A 12 6.87 4.18 14.92
CA ASN A 12 7.03 5.62 14.92
C ASN A 12 7.08 6.12 13.47
N GLU A 13 5.96 6.63 13.00
CA GLU A 13 5.73 7.05 11.61
C GLU A 13 5.93 8.54 11.45
N ILE A 14 6.54 8.95 10.34
CA ILE A 14 6.60 10.34 9.92
C ILE A 14 5.20 10.81 9.53
N SER A 15 4.68 11.80 10.24
CA SER A 15 3.34 12.29 9.99
C SER A 15 3.34 13.44 9.01
N ARG A 16 2.46 13.37 8.00
CA ARG A 16 2.17 14.46 7.06
C ARG A 16 1.72 15.78 7.72
N ARG A 17 1.51 15.81 9.03
CA ARG A 17 1.28 17.04 9.78
C ARG A 17 2.54 17.91 9.93
N TYR A 18 3.72 17.31 9.80
CA TYR A 18 5.02 17.91 10.11
C TYR A 18 5.98 17.97 8.92
N VAL A 19 5.60 17.41 7.79
CA VAL A 19 6.40 17.41 6.56
C VAL A 19 5.69 18.22 5.48
N SER A 20 6.45 19.00 4.73
CA SER A 20 5.97 19.90 3.68
C SER A 20 6.36 19.45 2.27
N ASP A 21 7.07 18.34 2.16
CA ASP A 21 7.41 17.74 0.88
C ASP A 21 6.15 17.21 0.18
N GLU A 22 6.22 17.13 -1.15
CA GLU A 22 5.15 16.59 -1.97
C GLU A 22 4.87 15.13 -1.61
N PRO A 23 3.59 14.72 -1.45
CA PRO A 23 3.24 13.32 -1.24
C PRO A 23 3.63 12.44 -2.42
N GLU A 24 4.29 11.33 -2.16
CA GLU A 24 4.52 10.27 -3.12
C GLU A 24 3.43 9.20 -3.01
N PHE A 25 3.08 8.54 -4.14
CA PHE A 25 2.08 7.50 -4.19
C PHE A 25 2.67 6.20 -4.72
N TYR A 26 2.26 5.09 -4.11
CA TYR A 26 2.61 3.76 -4.59
C TYR A 26 1.71 3.35 -5.75
N VAL A 27 2.30 3.05 -6.88
CA VAL A 27 1.66 2.41 -8.04
C VAL A 27 2.25 1.01 -8.19
N PRO A 28 1.46 -0.05 -8.19
CA PRO A 28 1.99 -1.39 -8.43
C PRO A 28 2.36 -1.57 -9.92
N ASP A 29 3.47 -2.25 -10.19
CA ASP A 29 3.88 -2.60 -11.56
C ASP A 29 2.83 -3.46 -12.27
N ASN A 30 2.06 -4.23 -11.52
CA ASN A 30 0.99 -5.08 -12.02
C ASN A 30 -0.16 -5.15 -11.02
N TRP A 31 -1.39 -5.02 -11.52
CA TRP A 31 -2.60 -5.19 -10.73
C TRP A 31 -2.99 -6.66 -10.67
N ARG A 32 -3.06 -7.21 -9.44
CA ARG A 32 -3.33 -8.63 -9.22
C ARG A 32 -4.82 -8.91 -9.16
N GLU A 33 -5.22 -10.05 -9.75
CA GLU A 33 -6.58 -10.55 -9.65
C GLU A 33 -7.00 -10.82 -8.21
N LYS A 34 -8.30 -10.73 -7.96
CA LYS A 34 -8.91 -11.20 -6.73
C LYS A 34 -8.77 -12.72 -6.61
N ALA A 35 -8.31 -13.22 -5.47
CA ALA A 35 -8.33 -14.65 -5.19
C ALA A 35 -9.76 -15.14 -4.95
N ASN A 36 -10.14 -16.28 -5.55
CA ASN A 36 -11.46 -16.88 -5.37
C ASN A 36 -11.53 -17.79 -4.13
N ASP A 37 -10.40 -18.29 -3.68
CA ASP A 37 -10.26 -19.30 -2.64
C ASP A 37 -9.66 -18.80 -1.32
N LYS A 38 -9.31 -17.52 -1.25
CA LYS A 38 -8.64 -16.92 -0.10
C LYS A 38 -9.39 -15.69 0.41
N LYS A 39 -9.43 -15.55 1.74
CA LYS A 39 -9.96 -14.32 2.38
C LYS A 39 -8.97 -13.16 2.35
N GLN A 40 -7.68 -13.44 2.23
CA GLN A 40 -6.58 -12.47 2.16
C GLN A 40 -5.60 -12.91 1.06
N GLY A 41 -4.82 -11.94 0.56
CA GLY A 41 -3.94 -12.17 -0.58
C GLY A 41 -4.65 -11.99 -1.92
N SER A 42 -3.92 -12.20 -2.99
CA SER A 42 -4.37 -12.05 -4.39
C SER A 42 -4.31 -13.38 -5.12
N GLY A 43 -5.01 -13.48 -6.25
CA GLY A 43 -4.87 -14.55 -7.23
C GLY A 43 -3.48 -14.57 -7.89
N SER A 44 -3.27 -15.49 -8.80
CA SER A 44 -2.01 -15.63 -9.55
C SER A 44 -1.99 -14.86 -10.87
N GLY A 45 -3.13 -14.37 -11.33
CA GLY A 45 -3.26 -13.59 -12.56
C GLY A 45 -3.13 -12.09 -12.32
N PHE A 46 -3.05 -11.34 -13.43
CA PHE A 46 -2.94 -9.89 -13.46
C PHE A 46 -4.06 -9.29 -14.30
N VAL A 47 -4.54 -8.11 -13.87
CA VAL A 47 -5.55 -7.30 -14.58
C VAL A 47 -4.96 -5.90 -14.72
N ASN A 48 -4.31 -5.64 -15.84
CA ASN A 48 -3.66 -4.35 -16.09
C ASN A 48 -4.48 -3.45 -17.01
N GLU A 49 -5.61 -3.94 -17.51
CA GLU A 49 -6.56 -3.20 -18.34
C GLU A 49 -7.94 -3.20 -17.66
N LEU A 50 -8.57 -2.05 -17.62
CA LEU A 50 -9.93 -1.92 -17.14
C LEU A 50 -10.88 -1.98 -18.34
N SER A 51 -11.83 -2.93 -18.33
CA SER A 51 -12.95 -2.96 -19.24
C SER A 51 -14.15 -2.31 -18.61
N CYS A 52 -14.79 -1.37 -19.33
CA CYS A 52 -16.09 -0.81 -18.92
C CYS A 52 -17.17 -1.52 -19.72
N ASP A 53 -18.07 -2.24 -19.07
CA ASP A 53 -19.26 -2.79 -19.73
C ASP A 53 -20.27 -1.69 -20.02
N ASP A 54 -20.75 -1.64 -21.27
CA ASP A 54 -21.71 -0.62 -21.78
C ASP A 54 -23.13 -0.76 -21.22
N THR A 55 -23.36 -1.71 -20.32
CA THR A 55 -24.70 -2.15 -19.94
C THR A 55 -25.27 -1.48 -18.68
N ASP A 56 -24.56 -0.53 -18.07
CA ASP A 56 -25.00 0.07 -16.82
C ASP A 56 -25.85 1.32 -16.98
N GLU A 57 -26.93 1.39 -16.20
CA GLU A 57 -27.96 2.44 -16.09
C GLU A 57 -27.41 3.84 -15.71
N TYR A 58 -26.10 3.97 -15.45
CA TYR A 58 -25.37 5.21 -15.15
C TYR A 58 -24.49 5.68 -16.31
N ALA A 59 -24.92 5.43 -17.55
CA ALA A 59 -24.16 5.73 -18.77
C ALA A 59 -23.82 7.23 -18.94
N ASP A 60 -24.65 8.14 -18.41
CA ASP A 60 -24.39 9.58 -18.53
C ASP A 60 -23.18 10.05 -17.68
N ASP A 61 -22.93 9.44 -16.51
CA ASP A 61 -21.73 9.70 -15.71
C ASP A 61 -20.50 8.97 -16.26
N LYS A 62 -20.71 7.87 -17.00
CA LYS A 62 -19.64 7.11 -17.67
C LYS A 62 -19.23 7.65 -19.04
N ALA A 63 -20.02 8.55 -19.65
CA ALA A 63 -19.61 9.22 -20.89
C ALA A 63 -18.25 9.95 -20.73
N TYR A 64 -17.95 10.39 -19.51
CA TYR A 64 -16.63 10.93 -19.15
C TYR A 64 -15.52 9.85 -19.14
N LEU A 65 -15.86 8.60 -18.87
CA LEU A 65 -14.93 7.46 -18.89
C LEU A 65 -14.90 6.75 -20.25
N ALA A 66 -15.94 6.93 -21.10
CA ALA A 66 -16.11 6.24 -22.38
C ALA A 66 -15.11 6.68 -23.47
N ASP A 67 -14.49 7.85 -23.34
CA ASP A 67 -13.38 8.27 -24.20
C ASP A 67 -12.06 7.50 -23.92
N TYR A 68 -12.09 6.58 -22.97
CA TYR A 68 -10.92 5.85 -22.46
C TYR A 68 -11.05 4.33 -22.64
N TRP A 69 -11.41 3.86 -23.83
CA TRP A 69 -11.35 2.43 -24.19
C TRP A 69 -9.87 1.99 -24.26
N GLU A 70 -9.50 0.99 -23.50
CA GLU A 70 -8.13 0.46 -23.33
C GLU A 70 -7.21 1.34 -22.46
N ILE A 71 -7.63 1.65 -21.24
CA ILE A 71 -6.75 2.36 -20.32
C ILE A 71 -5.88 1.37 -19.56
N ASP A 72 -4.58 1.56 -19.66
CA ASP A 72 -3.65 1.02 -18.67
C ASP A 72 -4.08 1.47 -17.27
N THR A 73 -4.37 0.49 -16.39
CA THR A 73 -4.91 0.74 -15.06
C THR A 73 -3.99 1.64 -14.23
N SER A 74 -2.67 1.49 -14.40
CA SER A 74 -1.69 2.30 -13.69
C SER A 74 -1.72 3.76 -14.14
N GLY A 75 -1.71 4.02 -15.45
CA GLY A 75 -1.80 5.36 -16.01
C GLY A 75 -3.12 6.06 -15.63
N TYR A 76 -4.25 5.35 -15.66
CA TYR A 76 -5.52 5.92 -15.22
C TYR A 76 -5.49 6.38 -13.75
N ILE A 77 -4.91 5.60 -12.86
CA ILE A 77 -4.83 5.95 -11.43
C ILE A 77 -3.86 7.11 -11.20
N GLU A 78 -2.72 7.14 -11.90
CA GLU A 78 -1.78 8.27 -11.82
C GLU A 78 -2.44 9.56 -12.29
N ASP A 79 -3.00 9.57 -13.50
CA ASP A 79 -3.53 10.77 -14.13
C ASP A 79 -4.81 11.28 -13.45
N ASN A 80 -5.72 10.39 -13.09
CA ASN A 80 -7.02 10.81 -12.59
C ASN A 80 -7.09 10.87 -11.06
N LEU A 81 -6.48 9.94 -10.35
CA LEU A 81 -6.57 9.93 -8.89
C LEU A 81 -5.45 10.76 -8.26
N TYR A 82 -4.20 10.49 -8.61
CA TYR A 82 -3.08 11.08 -7.88
C TYR A 82 -2.89 12.55 -8.21
N HIS A 83 -2.91 12.96 -9.49
CA HIS A 83 -2.83 14.35 -9.88
C HIS A 83 -3.97 15.20 -9.31
N ASN A 84 -5.22 14.73 -9.42
CA ASN A 84 -6.36 15.44 -8.85
C ASN A 84 -6.29 15.54 -7.33
N THR A 85 -5.90 14.47 -6.67
CA THR A 85 -5.76 14.45 -5.21
C THR A 85 -4.66 15.40 -4.73
N LEU A 86 -3.52 15.41 -5.42
CA LEU A 86 -2.41 16.30 -5.12
C LEU A 86 -2.81 17.75 -5.29
N ALA A 87 -3.46 18.11 -6.39
CA ALA A 87 -3.95 19.45 -6.65
C ALA A 87 -4.94 19.93 -5.57
N ILE A 88 -5.87 19.08 -5.13
CA ILE A 88 -6.79 19.39 -4.04
C ILE A 88 -6.03 19.56 -2.71
N TYR A 89 -5.08 18.69 -2.40
CA TYR A 89 -4.27 18.78 -1.18
C TYR A 89 -3.50 20.10 -1.10
N GLU A 90 -2.81 20.48 -2.19
CA GLU A 90 -2.09 21.74 -2.28
C GLU A 90 -3.00 22.96 -2.16
N GLU A 91 -4.16 22.91 -2.81
CA GLU A 91 -5.12 24.02 -2.75
C GLU A 91 -5.69 24.21 -1.33
N LEU A 92 -5.94 23.12 -0.60
CA LEU A 92 -6.33 23.18 0.81
C LEU A 92 -5.25 23.85 1.66
N LEU A 93 -3.97 23.49 1.47
CA LEU A 93 -2.86 24.13 2.19
C LEU A 93 -2.70 25.61 1.84
N LYS A 94 -2.82 25.98 0.56
CA LYS A 94 -2.79 27.38 0.10
C LYS A 94 -3.90 28.24 0.75
N ASN A 95 -5.07 27.63 1.01
CA ASN A 95 -6.19 28.27 1.69
C ASN A 95 -6.11 28.21 3.22
N ASN A 96 -4.92 27.95 3.77
CA ASN A 96 -4.67 27.87 5.21
C ASN A 96 -5.48 26.80 5.96
N ILE A 97 -5.92 25.76 5.28
CA ILE A 97 -6.47 24.57 5.94
C ILE A 97 -5.32 23.84 6.65
N CYS A 98 -5.54 23.46 7.90
CA CYS A 98 -4.50 22.79 8.68
C CYS A 98 -4.10 21.44 8.05
N PRO A 99 -2.81 21.05 8.12
CA PRO A 99 -2.32 19.80 7.51
C PRO A 99 -3.05 18.55 7.99
N GLU A 100 -3.58 18.54 9.22
CA GLU A 100 -4.38 17.45 9.76
C GLU A 100 -5.66 17.20 8.95
N GLN A 101 -6.26 18.24 8.43
CA GLN A 101 -7.47 18.15 7.60
C GLN A 101 -7.12 18.04 6.12
N ALA A 102 -6.17 18.82 5.62
CA ALA A 102 -5.75 18.77 4.22
C ALA A 102 -5.35 17.35 3.78
N ARG A 103 -4.57 16.62 4.59
CA ARG A 103 -4.17 15.22 4.31
C ARG A 103 -5.32 14.21 4.22
N MET A 104 -6.55 14.58 4.62
CA MET A 104 -7.70 13.66 4.58
C MET A 104 -8.11 13.30 3.14
N VAL A 105 -7.72 14.12 2.16
CA VAL A 105 -7.99 13.85 0.74
C VAL A 105 -6.98 12.88 0.12
N LEU A 106 -5.84 12.64 0.77
CA LEU A 106 -4.79 11.76 0.24
C LEU A 106 -5.23 10.28 0.21
N PRO A 107 -4.96 9.54 -0.87
CA PRO A 107 -5.35 8.14 -1.00
C PRO A 107 -4.54 7.23 -0.07
N GLN A 108 -5.03 6.00 0.11
CA GLN A 108 -4.37 5.01 0.97
C GLN A 108 -3.00 4.55 0.44
N SER A 109 -2.73 4.75 -0.85
CA SER A 109 -1.45 4.49 -1.51
C SER A 109 -0.38 5.54 -1.23
N THR A 110 -0.68 6.60 -0.47
CA THR A 110 0.31 7.61 -0.07
C THR A 110 1.47 6.94 0.67
N MET A 111 2.68 7.16 0.16
CA MET A 111 3.90 6.64 0.76
C MET A 111 4.18 7.28 2.10
N THR A 112 4.76 6.53 3.00
CA THR A 112 5.15 6.98 4.34
C THR A 112 6.43 6.31 4.77
N GLU A 113 7.12 6.90 5.72
CA GLU A 113 8.32 6.35 6.34
C GLU A 113 8.08 6.13 7.82
N TRP A 114 8.67 5.09 8.37
CA TRP A 114 8.61 4.82 9.81
C TRP A 114 9.85 4.15 10.34
N TYR A 115 10.12 4.39 11.60
CA TYR A 115 11.02 3.57 12.39
C TYR A 115 10.23 2.48 13.10
N TRP A 116 10.75 1.27 13.04
CA TRP A 116 10.15 0.13 13.69
C TRP A 116 11.15 -0.50 14.66
N SER A 117 10.81 -0.63 15.92
CA SER A 117 11.69 -1.17 16.95
C SER A 117 10.99 -2.23 17.78
N GLY A 118 11.74 -3.24 18.19
CA GLY A 118 11.26 -4.34 19.01
C GLY A 118 12.37 -5.32 19.33
N SER A 119 12.02 -6.37 20.05
CA SER A 119 12.92 -7.48 20.31
C SER A 119 13.02 -8.42 19.10
N LEU A 120 14.05 -9.26 19.08
CA LEU A 120 14.28 -10.21 17.99
C LEU A 120 13.14 -11.22 17.86
N ASP A 121 12.59 -11.70 18.96
CA ASP A 121 11.42 -12.59 18.98
C ASP A 121 10.17 -11.92 18.42
N ALA A 122 9.94 -10.63 18.71
CA ALA A 122 8.80 -9.90 18.17
C ALA A 122 8.89 -9.74 16.63
N PHE A 123 10.09 -9.52 16.10
CA PHE A 123 10.31 -9.51 14.64
C PHE A 123 10.19 -10.92 14.04
N SER A 124 10.63 -11.97 14.75
CA SER A 124 10.46 -13.34 14.33
C SER A 124 8.98 -13.72 14.23
N ASP A 125 8.17 -13.42 15.25
CA ASP A 125 6.72 -13.63 15.24
C ASP A 125 6.04 -12.92 14.05
N MET A 126 6.45 -11.69 13.78
CA MET A 126 5.97 -10.95 12.62
C MET A 126 6.33 -11.67 11.31
N CYS A 127 7.58 -12.11 11.16
CA CYS A 127 8.05 -12.82 9.97
C CYS A 127 7.39 -14.19 9.83
N ASN A 128 7.20 -14.95 10.93
CA ASN A 128 6.48 -16.24 10.94
C ASN A 128 5.05 -16.11 10.41
N LEU A 129 4.43 -14.96 10.63
CA LEU A 129 3.09 -14.69 10.11
C LEU A 129 3.10 -14.08 8.70
N ARG A 130 4.06 -13.18 8.39
CA ARG A 130 3.99 -12.32 7.19
C ARG A 130 4.85 -12.77 6.01
N CYS A 131 5.78 -13.69 6.20
CA CYS A 131 6.48 -14.33 5.08
C CYS A 131 5.66 -15.45 4.40
N LYS A 132 4.47 -15.77 4.90
CA LYS A 132 3.61 -16.83 4.35
C LYS A 132 3.03 -16.44 2.98
N PRO A 133 2.78 -17.43 2.09
CA PRO A 133 2.28 -17.20 0.73
C PRO A 133 0.91 -16.52 0.65
N ASP A 134 0.09 -16.61 1.69
CA ASP A 134 -1.24 -16.00 1.80
C ASP A 134 -1.23 -14.56 2.35
N THR A 135 -0.05 -14.05 2.68
CA THR A 135 0.12 -12.63 3.06
C THR A 135 -0.01 -11.72 1.83
N GLN A 136 -0.52 -10.51 2.04
CA GLN A 136 -0.52 -9.48 1.00
C GLN A 136 0.91 -9.25 0.49
N ALA A 137 1.09 -9.21 -0.84
CA ALA A 137 2.41 -9.20 -1.46
C ALA A 137 3.28 -8.02 -0.99
N GLU A 138 2.73 -6.81 -0.90
CA GLU A 138 3.44 -5.62 -0.43
C GLU A 138 3.92 -5.78 1.03
N THR A 139 3.13 -6.40 1.88
CA THR A 139 3.51 -6.72 3.26
C THR A 139 4.59 -7.78 3.31
N ARG A 140 4.51 -8.79 2.45
CA ARG A 140 5.48 -9.89 2.39
C ARG A 140 6.85 -9.40 1.94
N ILE A 141 6.92 -8.49 0.95
CA ILE A 141 8.19 -7.87 0.51
C ILE A 141 8.95 -7.29 1.71
N VAL A 142 8.27 -6.55 2.57
CA VAL A 142 8.88 -5.96 3.76
C VAL A 142 9.29 -7.03 4.77
N ALA A 143 8.44 -8.02 5.02
CA ALA A 143 8.72 -9.09 5.97
C ALA A 143 9.90 -9.96 5.52
N ASP A 144 9.97 -10.31 4.23
CA ASP A 144 11.06 -11.11 3.64
C ASP A 144 12.39 -10.35 3.71
N ALA A 145 12.39 -9.04 3.42
CA ALA A 145 13.56 -8.18 3.55
C ALA A 145 14.09 -8.16 4.99
N ILE A 146 13.19 -7.96 5.98
CA ILE A 146 13.55 -8.00 7.41
C ILE A 146 14.09 -9.37 7.79
N SER A 147 13.44 -10.46 7.37
CA SER A 147 13.88 -11.82 7.69
C SER A 147 15.28 -12.12 7.16
N LYS A 148 15.58 -11.63 5.95
CA LYS A 148 16.91 -11.76 5.35
C LYS A 148 17.99 -11.05 6.19
N GLU A 149 17.78 -9.79 6.52
CA GLU A 149 18.71 -9.01 7.32
C GLU A 149 18.93 -9.59 8.73
N MET A 150 17.84 -10.03 9.38
CA MET A 150 17.92 -10.63 10.71
C MET A 150 18.69 -11.95 10.69
N LYS A 151 18.55 -12.76 9.63
CA LYS A 151 19.32 -14.00 9.46
C LYS A 151 20.82 -13.72 9.30
N GLU A 152 21.19 -12.66 8.61
CA GLU A 152 22.60 -12.28 8.45
C GLU A 152 23.19 -11.75 9.77
N LEU A 153 22.43 -10.95 10.52
CA LEU A 153 22.92 -10.31 11.76
C LEU A 153 22.87 -11.24 12.98
N PHE A 154 21.90 -12.16 13.08
CA PHE A 154 21.62 -12.95 14.27
C PHE A 154 21.39 -14.44 13.95
N GLN A 155 22.17 -15.01 13.06
CA GLN A 155 21.97 -16.32 12.45
C GLN A 155 21.41 -17.39 13.41
N ILE A 156 22.14 -17.71 14.48
CA ILE A 156 21.79 -18.78 15.43
C ILE A 156 20.46 -18.48 16.15
N SER A 157 20.31 -17.25 16.65
CA SER A 157 19.11 -16.85 17.39
C SER A 157 17.90 -16.75 16.45
N TRP A 158 18.12 -16.27 15.22
CA TRP A 158 17.05 -16.16 14.23
C TRP A 158 16.52 -17.52 13.79
N GLU A 159 17.41 -18.46 13.49
CA GLU A 159 17.03 -19.84 13.14
C GLU A 159 16.28 -20.54 14.28
N ALA A 160 16.66 -20.28 15.55
CA ALA A 160 15.96 -20.86 16.70
C ALA A 160 14.56 -20.28 16.95
N LEU A 161 14.27 -19.06 16.46
CA LEU A 161 13.00 -18.37 16.65
C LEU A 161 12.04 -18.54 15.47
N ARG A 162 12.52 -19.02 14.32
CA ARG A 162 11.69 -19.19 13.11
C ARG A 162 10.99 -20.56 13.11
N ASP A 163 9.72 -20.54 12.72
CA ASP A 163 8.85 -21.73 12.54
C ASP A 163 9.09 -22.38 11.14
N GLU A 164 10.35 -22.60 10.75
CA GLU A 164 10.67 -23.22 9.43
C GLU A 164 10.63 -24.74 9.46
#